data_991f36166dffa4302e780fd610cdc05a
#
_entry.id   991f36166dffa4302e780fd610cdc05a
#
_cell.length_a   1.000
_cell.length_b   1.000
_cell.length_c   1.000
_cell.angle_alpha   90.00
_cell.angle_beta   90.00
_cell.angle_gamma   90.00
#
_symmetry.space_group_name_H-M   'P 1'
#
loop_
_entity.id
_entity.type
_entity.pdbx_description
1 polymer ?
#
loop_
_entity_poly.entity_id
_entity_poly.type
_entity_poly.pdbx_seq_one_letter_code
_entity_poly.pdbx_strand_id
1 'polypeptide(L)'
;MRPIIKLGVPLVAAALALTACGGTSGGNTAGGNTAGGDSKKCDLKIGFFGALTGDAANLGQNIQNGAKLAIDGYNTANADCKVTLESYDSQGDPAQAPALAQKAVDDKSVIGIVGPAFSGESKAADPIFSAAGLVAITPSATNPALAENGWKTFFRVLGNDASQGPAAAKYISDVLKSQKVMVVDDASEYGKGLADIVKSSLGAKVVDTDTVQQKQIDFSPTVTKIRSSGAESVFFGGYYAEAGLLKKQMADAGLKTILVVGDGVKDDGYITAAGKAAAEGTIITCPCLPPDKAGGTFYADFKKAYNAEPATYSAEGFDAAKVILDAIGAGKVTRADVVAYVASYDKPGVTKTLKFDAKGEPSEISVWAYKVEGGKIVPDQEIK
;
A
#
# COMPACT_ATOMS: atom_id res chain seq x y z
N MET A 1 -34.88 56.22 -13.08
CA MET A 1 -34.59 57.61 -12.70
C MET A 1 -33.23 57.70 -12.09
N ARG A 2 -32.33 58.39 -12.74
CA ARG A 2 -31.00 58.78 -12.23
C ARG A 2 -31.16 59.87 -11.16
N PRO A 3 -30.14 60.16 -10.31
CA PRO A 3 -28.92 60.78 -10.82
C PRO A 3 -27.58 60.32 -10.20
N ILE A 4 -26.61 60.68 -10.97
CA ILE A 4 -25.14 60.64 -10.83
C ILE A 4 -24.71 61.86 -9.94
N ILE A 5 -23.70 61.65 -9.08
CA ILE A 5 -22.82 62.75 -8.63
C ILE A 5 -21.38 62.32 -8.72
N LYS A 6 -20.56 63.10 -9.43
CA LYS A 6 -19.12 63.06 -9.64
C LYS A 6 -18.38 64.00 -8.69
N LEU A 7 -17.05 63.89 -8.69
CA LEU A 7 -15.95 64.73 -8.21
C LEU A 7 -15.41 64.39 -6.83
N GLY A 8 -14.11 64.39 -6.57
CA GLY A 8 -12.97 64.87 -7.33
C GLY A 8 -11.66 64.48 -6.61
N VAL A 9 -10.59 64.46 -7.39
CA VAL A 9 -9.19 64.25 -6.99
C VAL A 9 -8.61 65.54 -6.37
N PRO A 10 -7.60 65.48 -5.45
CA PRO A 10 -6.35 66.08 -5.86
C PRO A 10 -5.08 65.28 -5.59
N LEU A 11 -4.18 65.37 -6.54
CA LEU A 11 -2.74 65.11 -6.49
C LEU A 11 -2.05 66.10 -5.51
N VAL A 12 -1.07 65.60 -4.74
CA VAL A 12 0.07 66.42 -4.28
C VAL A 12 1.36 65.58 -4.46
N ALA A 13 2.24 66.16 -5.26
CA ALA A 13 3.62 65.73 -5.49
C ALA A 13 4.58 66.61 -4.68
N ALA A 14 5.78 66.15 -4.52
CA ALA A 14 7.06 66.80 -4.15
C ALA A 14 7.66 66.22 -2.85
N ALA A 15 8.97 66.08 -2.68
CA ALA A 15 10.15 66.33 -3.49
C ALA A 15 11.34 65.53 -2.91
N LEU A 16 12.33 65.32 -3.78
CA LEU A 16 13.66 64.76 -3.50
C LEU A 16 14.49 65.60 -2.49
N ALA A 17 15.36 64.93 -1.72
CA ALA A 17 16.59 65.51 -1.26
C ALA A 17 17.71 64.45 -1.21
N LEU A 18 18.63 64.58 -2.15
CA LEU A 18 19.98 63.98 -2.08
C LEU A 18 20.87 64.81 -1.14
N THR A 19 21.67 64.10 -0.32
CA THR A 19 22.92 64.67 0.18
C THR A 19 24.00 63.58 0.15
N ALA A 20 24.99 63.80 -0.67
CA ALA A 20 26.27 63.08 -0.71
C ALA A 20 27.31 63.89 0.06
N CYS A 21 28.25 63.19 0.75
CA CYS A 21 29.66 63.54 1.05
C CYS A 21 30.12 62.56 2.14
N GLY A 22 31.14 61.71 2.02
CA GLY A 22 32.49 61.91 1.51
C GLY A 22 33.46 61.79 2.72
N GLY A 23 34.33 60.77 2.75
CA GLY A 23 35.37 60.75 3.78
C GLY A 23 36.06 59.39 3.99
N THR A 24 37.23 59.33 3.55
CA THR A 24 38.29 58.32 3.43
C THR A 24 38.76 57.59 4.73
N SER A 25 39.33 56.40 4.49
CA SER A 25 40.48 55.78 5.13
C SER A 25 40.31 54.69 6.17
N GLY A 26 40.71 53.44 5.79
CA GLY A 26 41.70 52.65 6.48
C GLY A 26 41.21 51.66 7.54
N GLY A 27 41.38 50.38 7.25
CA GLY A 27 41.35 49.35 8.27
C GLY A 27 41.00 47.96 7.75
N ASN A 28 42.01 47.20 7.33
CA ASN A 28 41.90 45.77 7.06
C ASN A 28 41.57 45.03 8.33
N THR A 29 40.41 44.35 8.36
CA THR A 29 40.18 43.19 9.25
C THR A 29 39.38 42.17 8.49
N ALA A 30 39.98 41.01 8.30
CA ALA A 30 39.35 39.83 7.76
C ALA A 30 38.19 39.40 8.71
N GLY A 31 36.97 39.74 8.33
CA GLY A 31 35.75 39.23 8.92
C GLY A 31 35.27 38.05 8.09
N GLY A 32 35.46 36.83 8.61
CA GLY A 32 34.89 35.64 8.00
C GLY A 32 33.41 35.78 7.76
N ASN A 33 33.02 35.65 6.53
CA ASN A 33 31.63 35.43 6.14
C ASN A 33 31.27 34.04 6.65
N THR A 34 30.77 33.91 7.87
CA THR A 34 29.95 32.81 8.27
C THR A 34 28.65 32.98 7.45
N ALA A 35 28.62 32.32 6.31
CA ALA A 35 27.36 31.99 5.68
C ALA A 35 26.54 31.24 6.75
N GLY A 36 25.68 31.97 7.44
CA GLY A 36 24.59 31.38 8.20
C GLY A 36 23.79 30.58 7.19
N GLY A 37 24.04 29.28 7.13
CA GLY A 37 23.16 28.37 6.47
C GLY A 37 21.82 28.53 7.15
N ASP A 38 20.87 29.16 6.48
CA ASP A 38 19.45 28.93 6.76
C ASP A 38 19.28 27.42 6.73
N SER A 39 19.20 26.80 7.89
CA SER A 39 18.72 25.44 8.03
C SER A 39 17.27 25.49 7.54
N LYS A 40 17.07 25.28 6.22
CA LYS A 40 15.76 25.10 5.65
C LYS A 40 15.14 23.95 6.42
N LYS A 41 14.24 24.29 7.34
CA LYS A 41 13.38 23.36 8.02
C LYS A 41 12.77 22.48 6.95
N CYS A 42 13.09 21.18 6.93
CA CYS A 42 12.49 20.23 6.00
C CYS A 42 11.01 20.14 6.36
N ASP A 43 10.15 20.78 5.59
CA ASP A 43 8.70 20.65 5.70
C ASP A 43 8.23 19.64 4.64
N LEU A 44 8.72 18.39 4.80
CA LEU A 44 8.42 17.32 3.86
C LEU A 44 7.46 16.32 4.48
N LYS A 45 6.54 15.84 3.64
CA LYS A 45 5.56 14.83 4.01
C LYS A 45 5.66 13.61 3.12
N ILE A 46 5.43 12.45 3.72
CA ILE A 46 5.08 11.21 3.03
C ILE A 46 3.60 10.98 3.25
N GLY A 47 2.83 10.76 2.18
CA GLY A 47 1.43 10.38 2.28
C GLY A 47 1.28 8.89 2.54
N PHE A 48 0.46 8.48 3.50
CA PHE A 48 -0.12 7.14 3.53
C PHE A 48 -1.46 7.18 2.80
N PHE A 49 -1.71 6.23 1.89
CA PHE A 49 -2.95 6.16 1.13
C PHE A 49 -3.55 4.74 1.22
N GLY A 50 -4.70 4.60 1.88
CA GLY A 50 -5.37 3.31 2.08
C GLY A 50 -6.45 3.39 3.14
N ALA A 51 -7.08 2.27 3.47
CA ALA A 51 -8.12 2.19 4.48
C ALA A 51 -7.56 2.31 5.90
N LEU A 52 -8.01 3.28 6.66
CA LEU A 52 -7.80 3.38 8.11
C LEU A 52 -9.09 3.12 8.88
N THR A 53 -10.22 3.21 8.18
CA THR A 53 -11.56 2.88 8.66
C THR A 53 -12.27 1.98 7.65
N GLY A 54 -13.44 1.40 8.01
CA GLY A 54 -14.19 0.47 7.16
C GLY A 54 -13.71 -0.98 7.26
N ASP A 55 -14.25 -1.83 6.38
CA ASP A 55 -14.16 -3.30 6.48
C ASP A 55 -12.74 -3.85 6.21
N ALA A 56 -11.88 -3.08 5.54
CA ALA A 56 -10.48 -3.44 5.25
C ALA A 56 -9.46 -2.64 6.08
N ALA A 57 -9.91 -1.95 7.15
CA ALA A 57 -9.08 -1.04 7.93
C ALA A 57 -7.82 -1.67 8.53
N ASN A 58 -7.89 -2.93 8.97
CA ASN A 58 -6.75 -3.61 9.57
C ASN A 58 -5.54 -3.64 8.62
N LEU A 59 -5.76 -3.96 7.34
CA LEU A 59 -4.67 -4.01 6.35
C LEU A 59 -4.00 -2.65 6.17
N GLY A 60 -4.78 -1.57 6.05
CA GLY A 60 -4.24 -0.22 5.93
C GLY A 60 -3.53 0.26 7.19
N GLN A 61 -4.08 -0.01 8.37
CA GLN A 61 -3.46 0.32 9.66
C GLN A 61 -2.11 -0.40 9.84
N ASN A 62 -2.03 -1.68 9.43
CA ASN A 62 -0.78 -2.44 9.47
C ASN A 62 0.31 -1.80 8.59
N ILE A 63 -0.04 -1.40 7.36
CA ILE A 63 0.85 -0.68 6.45
C ILE A 63 1.30 0.64 7.05
N GLN A 64 0.33 1.43 7.56
CA GLN A 64 0.61 2.73 8.14
C GLN A 64 1.56 2.63 9.34
N ASN A 65 1.37 1.62 10.20
CA ASN A 65 2.25 1.38 11.34
C ASN A 65 3.69 1.05 10.88
N GLY A 66 3.84 0.24 9.84
CA GLY A 66 5.14 -0.03 9.25
C GLY A 66 5.82 1.24 8.70
N ALA A 67 5.09 2.01 7.91
CA ALA A 67 5.57 3.29 7.36
C ALA A 67 5.95 4.29 8.46
N LYS A 68 5.11 4.39 9.50
CA LYS A 68 5.37 5.26 10.65
C LYS A 68 6.63 4.85 11.41
N LEU A 69 6.84 3.56 11.60
CA LEU A 69 8.07 3.06 12.24
C LEU A 69 9.33 3.49 11.47
N ALA A 70 9.31 3.40 10.13
CA ALA A 70 10.41 3.86 9.29
C ALA A 70 10.65 5.36 9.43
N ILE A 71 9.58 6.16 9.41
CA ILE A 71 9.65 7.63 9.56
C ILE A 71 10.16 8.02 10.94
N ASP A 72 9.69 7.39 12.00
CA ASP A 72 10.13 7.68 13.39
C ASP A 72 11.63 7.35 13.55
N GLY A 73 12.09 6.25 12.95
CA GLY A 73 13.53 5.89 12.91
C GLY A 73 14.36 6.92 12.15
N TYR A 74 13.89 7.32 10.97
CA TYR A 74 14.54 8.38 10.17
C TYR A 74 14.61 9.69 10.93
N ASN A 75 13.52 10.14 11.54
CA ASN A 75 13.44 11.39 12.29
C ASN A 75 14.34 11.41 13.53
N THR A 76 14.56 10.26 14.14
CA THR A 76 15.50 10.13 15.27
C THR A 76 16.94 10.35 14.83
N ALA A 77 17.29 9.86 13.63
CA ALA A 77 18.64 10.01 13.06
C ALA A 77 18.86 11.36 12.37
N ASN A 78 17.80 12.09 11.98
CA ASN A 78 17.85 13.30 11.16
C ASN A 78 17.04 14.44 11.78
N ALA A 79 17.50 14.94 12.95
CA ALA A 79 16.78 15.95 13.74
C ALA A 79 16.51 17.26 12.97
N ASP A 80 17.40 17.62 12.04
CA ASP A 80 17.33 18.86 11.26
C ASP A 80 16.39 18.76 10.04
N CYS A 81 15.99 17.55 9.65
CA CYS A 81 15.09 17.32 8.52
C CYS A 81 14.06 16.25 8.85
N LYS A 82 13.10 16.60 9.68
CA LYS A 82 12.01 15.69 10.06
C LYS A 82 10.94 15.61 8.98
N VAL A 83 10.50 14.39 8.72
CA VAL A 83 9.41 14.06 7.79
C VAL A 83 8.14 13.74 8.57
N THR A 84 7.00 14.18 8.11
CA THR A 84 5.70 13.84 8.70
C THR A 84 4.91 12.87 7.82
N LEU A 85 4.08 12.03 8.45
CA LEU A 85 3.14 11.15 7.75
C LEU A 85 1.79 11.83 7.66
N GLU A 86 1.30 12.08 6.44
CA GLU A 86 -0.06 12.57 6.16
C GLU A 86 -0.93 11.39 5.75
N SER A 87 -2.14 11.27 6.31
CA SER A 87 -3.03 10.14 6.06
C SER A 87 -4.17 10.48 5.12
N TYR A 88 -4.37 9.64 4.13
CA TYR A 88 -5.48 9.70 3.17
C TYR A 88 -6.31 8.42 3.33
N ASP A 89 -7.32 8.48 4.21
CA ASP A 89 -8.21 7.36 4.49
C ASP A 89 -9.24 7.19 3.37
N SER A 90 -9.06 6.16 2.59
CA SER A 90 -9.95 5.80 1.47
C SER A 90 -11.12 4.91 1.89
N GLN A 91 -11.08 4.36 3.10
CA GLN A 91 -12.02 3.33 3.57
C GLN A 91 -12.01 2.04 2.72
N GLY A 92 -10.98 1.86 1.87
CA GLY A 92 -10.92 0.77 0.89
C GLY A 92 -11.86 0.97 -0.31
N ASP A 93 -12.42 2.16 -0.47
CA ASP A 93 -13.36 2.49 -1.54
C ASP A 93 -12.67 3.22 -2.70
N PRO A 94 -12.54 2.59 -3.89
CA PRO A 94 -11.93 3.21 -5.05
C PRO A 94 -12.63 4.51 -5.50
N ALA A 95 -13.91 4.69 -5.18
CA ALA A 95 -14.64 5.90 -5.55
C ALA A 95 -14.15 7.14 -4.78
N GLN A 96 -13.56 6.97 -3.60
CA GLN A 96 -12.98 8.07 -2.82
C GLN A 96 -11.55 8.43 -3.28
N ALA A 97 -10.87 7.49 -3.95
CA ALA A 97 -9.45 7.61 -4.27
C ALA A 97 -9.11 8.85 -5.13
N PRO A 98 -9.87 9.25 -6.16
CA PRO A 98 -9.52 10.42 -6.97
C PRO A 98 -9.49 11.72 -6.18
N ALA A 99 -10.47 11.98 -5.31
CA ALA A 99 -10.53 13.20 -4.51
C ALA A 99 -9.39 13.28 -3.49
N LEU A 100 -9.05 12.14 -2.86
CA LEU A 100 -7.94 12.04 -1.92
C LEU A 100 -6.59 12.17 -2.63
N ALA A 101 -6.44 11.59 -3.82
CA ALA A 101 -5.24 11.75 -4.64
C ALA A 101 -5.01 13.20 -5.04
N GLN A 102 -6.08 13.92 -5.45
CA GLN A 102 -5.99 15.34 -5.75
C GLN A 102 -5.57 16.14 -4.52
N LYS A 103 -6.14 15.85 -3.34
CA LYS A 103 -5.72 16.48 -2.07
C LYS A 103 -4.22 16.27 -1.80
N ALA A 104 -3.70 15.05 -2.03
CA ALA A 104 -2.28 14.76 -1.86
C ALA A 104 -1.39 15.50 -2.86
N VAL A 105 -1.85 15.64 -4.10
CA VAL A 105 -1.13 16.34 -5.16
C VAL A 105 -1.08 17.85 -4.93
N ASP A 106 -2.16 18.43 -4.38
CA ASP A 106 -2.27 19.87 -4.11
C ASP A 106 -1.33 20.30 -2.97
N ASP A 107 -1.07 19.44 -2.00
CA ASP A 107 -0.06 19.66 -0.97
C ASP A 107 1.35 19.42 -1.53
N LYS A 108 2.06 20.51 -1.81
CA LYS A 108 3.41 20.45 -2.41
C LYS A 108 4.48 19.94 -1.44
N SER A 109 4.18 19.85 -0.15
CA SER A 109 5.07 19.24 0.85
C SER A 109 5.04 17.70 0.78
N VAL A 110 3.99 17.10 0.21
CA VAL A 110 3.91 15.65 -0.06
C VAL A 110 4.77 15.29 -1.26
N ILE A 111 5.85 14.56 -1.04
CA ILE A 111 6.83 14.22 -2.07
C ILE A 111 6.87 12.74 -2.45
N GLY A 112 6.10 11.91 -1.75
CA GLY A 112 5.92 10.50 -2.06
C GLY A 112 4.75 9.91 -1.29
N ILE A 113 4.19 8.83 -1.83
CA ILE A 113 3.05 8.09 -1.28
C ILE A 113 3.47 6.66 -0.93
N VAL A 114 3.19 6.23 0.29
CA VAL A 114 3.12 4.82 0.68
C VAL A 114 1.69 4.35 0.41
N GLY A 115 1.53 3.56 -0.61
CA GLY A 115 0.24 3.17 -1.16
C GLY A 115 0.10 3.55 -2.65
N PRO A 116 -1.12 3.54 -3.23
CA PRO A 116 -2.37 3.12 -2.60
C PRO A 116 -2.35 1.66 -2.15
N ALA A 117 -3.09 1.34 -1.08
CA ALA A 117 -3.04 0.02 -0.47
C ALA A 117 -3.78 -1.06 -1.26
N PHE A 118 -4.81 -0.70 -2.02
CA PHE A 118 -5.68 -1.63 -2.73
C PHE A 118 -5.65 -1.40 -4.23
N SER A 119 -5.79 -2.49 -5.03
CA SER A 119 -5.67 -2.42 -6.50
C SER A 119 -6.69 -1.49 -7.13
N GLY A 120 -7.93 -1.45 -6.61
CA GLY A 120 -8.97 -0.54 -7.08
C GLY A 120 -8.64 0.93 -6.80
N GLU A 121 -8.05 1.22 -5.64
CA GLU A 121 -7.56 2.56 -5.30
C GLU A 121 -6.39 2.99 -6.19
N SER A 122 -5.41 2.09 -6.39
CA SER A 122 -4.28 2.34 -7.30
C SER A 122 -4.75 2.66 -8.70
N LYS A 123 -5.68 1.89 -9.23
CA LYS A 123 -6.27 2.13 -10.56
C LYS A 123 -6.90 3.53 -10.68
N ALA A 124 -7.51 4.01 -9.61
CA ALA A 124 -8.20 5.30 -9.59
C ALA A 124 -7.27 6.50 -9.25
N ALA A 125 -6.28 6.31 -8.37
CA ALA A 125 -5.41 7.38 -7.86
C ALA A 125 -4.12 7.55 -8.66
N ASP A 126 -3.49 6.45 -9.13
CA ASP A 126 -2.18 6.50 -9.76
C ASP A 126 -2.11 7.32 -11.06
N PRO A 127 -3.18 7.43 -11.88
CA PRO A 127 -3.19 8.38 -13.00
C PRO A 127 -2.98 9.83 -12.55
N ILE A 128 -3.54 10.20 -11.38
CA ILE A 128 -3.44 11.55 -10.81
C ILE A 128 -2.03 11.77 -10.27
N PHE A 129 -1.48 10.80 -9.54
CA PHE A 129 -0.10 10.84 -9.07
C PHE A 129 0.89 10.90 -10.23
N SER A 130 0.67 10.11 -11.29
CA SER A 130 1.51 10.10 -12.48
C SER A 130 1.53 11.46 -13.18
N ALA A 131 0.36 12.07 -13.38
CA ALA A 131 0.26 13.40 -13.98
C ALA A 131 0.96 14.49 -13.16
N ALA A 132 1.01 14.32 -11.83
CA ALA A 132 1.65 15.26 -10.91
C ALA A 132 3.14 14.97 -10.64
N GLY A 133 3.70 13.89 -11.21
CA GLY A 133 5.05 13.44 -10.94
C GLY A 133 5.27 13.03 -9.49
N LEU A 134 4.23 12.60 -8.77
CA LEU A 134 4.29 12.17 -7.38
C LEU A 134 4.48 10.65 -7.34
N VAL A 135 5.59 10.18 -6.77
CA VAL A 135 5.87 8.76 -6.62
C VAL A 135 4.85 8.09 -5.71
N ALA A 136 4.35 6.93 -6.11
CA ALA A 136 3.51 6.05 -5.31
C ALA A 136 4.17 4.66 -5.23
N ILE A 137 4.41 4.21 -4.00
CA ILE A 137 5.03 2.91 -3.74
C ILE A 137 4.02 2.06 -2.98
N THR A 138 3.38 1.15 -3.71
CA THR A 138 2.39 0.27 -3.08
C THR A 138 3.03 -0.89 -2.34
N PRO A 139 2.65 -1.11 -1.07
CA PRO A 139 3.09 -2.25 -0.28
C PRO A 139 2.14 -3.46 -0.38
N SER A 140 1.03 -3.37 -1.13
CA SER A 140 -0.04 -4.38 -1.06
C SER A 140 -0.96 -4.50 -2.27
N ALA A 141 -1.01 -3.51 -3.18
CA ALA A 141 -1.83 -3.63 -4.39
C ALA A 141 -1.15 -4.57 -5.39
N THR A 142 -1.74 -5.74 -5.64
CA THR A 142 -1.11 -6.87 -6.35
C THR A 142 -1.57 -7.06 -7.80
N ASN A 143 -2.61 -6.37 -8.27
CA ASN A 143 -3.09 -6.55 -9.65
C ASN A 143 -1.97 -6.21 -10.66
N PRO A 144 -1.57 -7.16 -11.56
CA PRO A 144 -0.49 -6.93 -12.52
C PRO A 144 -0.76 -5.82 -13.52
N ALA A 145 -2.04 -5.58 -13.85
CA ALA A 145 -2.44 -4.56 -14.82
C ALA A 145 -2.03 -3.14 -14.39
N LEU A 146 -1.79 -2.91 -13.10
CA LEU A 146 -1.34 -1.61 -12.59
C LEU A 146 0.02 -1.19 -13.19
N ALA A 147 0.94 -2.13 -13.37
CA ALA A 147 2.27 -1.88 -13.95
C ALA A 147 2.25 -1.72 -15.48
N GLU A 148 1.14 -2.06 -16.15
CA GLU A 148 1.03 -1.98 -17.61
C GLU A 148 0.54 -0.61 -18.11
N ASN A 149 0.19 0.31 -17.22
CA ASN A 149 -0.32 1.64 -17.57
C ASN A 149 0.77 2.64 -18.01
N GLY A 150 2.04 2.28 -17.91
CA GLY A 150 3.16 3.15 -18.28
C GLY A 150 3.42 4.31 -17.31
N TRP A 151 2.85 4.30 -16.12
CA TRP A 151 3.07 5.29 -15.07
C TRP A 151 4.51 5.19 -14.55
N LYS A 152 5.30 6.25 -14.74
CA LYS A 152 6.69 6.30 -14.28
C LYS A 152 6.84 6.57 -12.77
N THR A 153 5.72 6.81 -12.10
CA THR A 153 5.65 7.10 -10.66
C THR A 153 5.17 5.90 -9.84
N PHE A 154 4.69 4.83 -10.50
CA PHE A 154 4.19 3.63 -9.85
C PHE A 154 5.35 2.67 -9.54
N PHE A 155 5.41 2.19 -8.30
CA PHE A 155 6.33 1.16 -7.83
C PHE A 155 5.63 0.22 -6.85
N ARG A 156 6.13 -1.02 -6.75
CA ARG A 156 5.58 -2.06 -5.88
C ARG A 156 6.71 -2.78 -5.13
N VAL A 157 6.57 -2.99 -3.82
CA VAL A 157 7.62 -3.65 -3.01
C VAL A 157 7.38 -5.14 -2.76
N LEU A 158 6.29 -5.71 -3.27
CA LEU A 158 5.96 -7.15 -3.15
C LEU A 158 5.66 -7.75 -4.52
N GLY A 159 5.54 -9.08 -4.60
CA GLY A 159 5.11 -9.78 -5.81
C GLY A 159 3.66 -9.43 -6.19
N ASN A 160 3.33 -9.57 -7.46
CA ASN A 160 1.99 -9.36 -7.97
C ASN A 160 1.24 -10.67 -8.20
N ASP A 161 -0.04 -10.57 -8.62
CA ASP A 161 -0.92 -11.73 -8.81
C ASP A 161 -0.48 -12.65 -9.94
N ALA A 162 0.37 -12.18 -10.88
CA ALA A 162 0.95 -13.05 -11.89
C ALA A 162 1.94 -14.09 -11.29
N SER A 163 2.46 -13.82 -10.10
CA SER A 163 3.22 -14.80 -9.31
C SER A 163 2.34 -15.55 -8.31
N GLN A 164 1.43 -14.85 -7.63
CA GLN A 164 0.59 -15.43 -6.58
C GLN A 164 -0.45 -16.40 -7.12
N GLY A 165 -1.10 -16.08 -8.25
CA GLY A 165 -2.16 -16.92 -8.82
C GLY A 165 -1.67 -18.31 -9.21
N PRO A 166 -0.58 -18.45 -10.01
CA PRO A 166 0.02 -19.75 -10.30
C PRO A 166 0.50 -20.47 -9.05
N ALA A 167 1.05 -19.77 -8.05
CA ALA A 167 1.47 -20.37 -6.77
C ALA A 167 0.26 -20.94 -6.01
N ALA A 168 -0.86 -20.22 -5.94
CA ALA A 168 -2.09 -20.72 -5.34
C ALA A 168 -2.62 -21.97 -6.07
N ALA A 169 -2.65 -21.93 -7.40
CA ALA A 169 -3.06 -23.08 -8.22
C ALA A 169 -2.13 -24.30 -8.03
N LYS A 170 -0.82 -24.06 -7.91
CA LYS A 170 0.18 -25.10 -7.60
C LYS A 170 -0.07 -25.69 -6.22
N TYR A 171 -0.30 -24.88 -5.19
CA TYR A 171 -0.59 -25.38 -3.84
C TYR A 171 -1.88 -26.23 -3.83
N ILE A 172 -2.95 -25.77 -4.48
CA ILE A 172 -4.21 -26.51 -4.64
C ILE A 172 -3.97 -27.87 -5.33
N SER A 173 -3.16 -27.87 -6.41
CA SER A 173 -2.93 -29.06 -7.21
C SER A 173 -1.96 -30.05 -6.57
N ASP A 174 -0.85 -29.56 -6.01
CA ASP A 174 0.29 -30.38 -5.62
C ASP A 174 0.29 -30.72 -4.12
N VAL A 175 -0.24 -29.83 -3.28
CA VAL A 175 -0.30 -30.04 -1.82
C VAL A 175 -1.67 -30.58 -1.43
N LEU A 176 -2.75 -29.88 -1.79
CA LEU A 176 -4.11 -30.32 -1.47
C LEU A 176 -4.60 -31.47 -2.37
N LYS A 177 -3.95 -31.70 -3.52
CA LYS A 177 -4.32 -32.71 -4.52
C LYS A 177 -5.75 -32.59 -5.05
N SER A 178 -6.35 -31.41 -4.93
CA SER A 178 -7.71 -31.16 -5.38
C SER A 178 -7.84 -31.29 -6.91
N GLN A 179 -8.83 -32.03 -7.35
CA GLN A 179 -9.14 -32.24 -8.76
C GLN A 179 -10.37 -31.43 -9.21
N LYS A 180 -11.20 -31.01 -8.27
CA LYS A 180 -12.40 -30.21 -8.51
C LYS A 180 -12.33 -28.95 -7.67
N VAL A 181 -12.19 -27.80 -8.31
CA VAL A 181 -12.04 -26.50 -7.67
C VAL A 181 -13.13 -25.56 -8.14
N MET A 182 -13.80 -24.91 -7.21
CA MET A 182 -14.66 -23.76 -7.54
C MET A 182 -13.89 -22.47 -7.31
N VAL A 183 -14.01 -21.51 -8.22
CA VAL A 183 -13.37 -20.19 -8.11
C VAL A 183 -14.43 -19.15 -7.87
N VAL A 184 -14.28 -18.36 -6.81
CA VAL A 184 -15.18 -17.29 -6.40
C VAL A 184 -14.39 -15.98 -6.29
N ASP A 185 -14.97 -14.86 -6.72
CA ASP A 185 -14.41 -13.53 -6.57
C ASP A 185 -15.40 -12.55 -5.94
N ASP A 186 -14.90 -11.44 -5.39
CA ASP A 186 -15.68 -10.38 -4.75
C ASP A 186 -16.00 -9.20 -5.69
N ALA A 187 -15.82 -9.36 -6.99
CA ALA A 187 -15.98 -8.34 -8.01
C ALA A 187 -15.02 -7.12 -7.87
N SER A 188 -14.12 -7.09 -6.88
CA SER A 188 -13.12 -6.04 -6.77
C SER A 188 -12.04 -6.15 -7.86
N GLU A 189 -11.34 -5.05 -8.13
CA GLU A 189 -10.20 -5.04 -9.06
C GLU A 189 -9.12 -6.06 -8.66
N TYR A 190 -8.89 -6.22 -7.35
CA TYR A 190 -7.98 -7.21 -6.79
C TYR A 190 -8.55 -8.63 -6.88
N GLY A 191 -9.68 -8.87 -6.22
CA GLY A 191 -10.21 -10.22 -6.02
C GLY A 191 -10.56 -10.91 -7.33
N LYS A 192 -11.20 -10.18 -8.25
CA LYS A 192 -11.50 -10.68 -9.59
C LYS A 192 -10.21 -10.94 -10.39
N GLY A 193 -9.24 -10.01 -10.35
CA GLY A 193 -7.98 -10.15 -11.06
C GLY A 193 -7.22 -11.39 -10.65
N LEU A 194 -7.05 -11.61 -9.35
CA LEU A 194 -6.38 -12.80 -8.81
C LEU A 194 -7.17 -14.08 -9.11
N ALA A 195 -8.50 -14.08 -8.96
CA ALA A 195 -9.35 -15.23 -9.25
C ALA A 195 -9.28 -15.66 -10.73
N ASP A 196 -9.27 -14.70 -11.66
CA ASP A 196 -9.11 -14.97 -13.10
C ASP A 196 -7.75 -15.65 -13.40
N ILE A 197 -6.68 -15.23 -12.75
CA ILE A 197 -5.35 -15.84 -12.92
C ILE A 197 -5.32 -17.25 -12.33
N VAL A 198 -5.88 -17.46 -11.13
CA VAL A 198 -5.98 -18.78 -10.51
C VAL A 198 -6.81 -19.72 -11.36
N LYS A 199 -7.97 -19.26 -11.86
CA LYS A 199 -8.83 -20.01 -12.77
C LYS A 199 -8.09 -20.43 -14.03
N SER A 200 -7.36 -19.53 -14.66
CA SER A 200 -6.53 -19.83 -15.83
C SER A 200 -5.46 -20.86 -15.53
N SER A 201 -4.79 -20.75 -14.36
CA SER A 201 -3.73 -21.65 -13.93
C SER A 201 -4.22 -23.07 -13.57
N LEU A 202 -5.44 -23.17 -13.03
CA LEU A 202 -6.07 -24.46 -12.69
C LEU A 202 -6.64 -25.18 -13.91
N GLY A 203 -7.05 -24.43 -14.95
CA GLY A 203 -7.59 -24.98 -16.19
C GLY A 203 -8.79 -25.91 -15.98
N ALA A 204 -8.68 -27.14 -16.48
CA ALA A 204 -9.76 -28.15 -16.42
C ALA A 204 -10.18 -28.59 -15.02
N LYS A 205 -9.42 -28.26 -13.98
CA LYS A 205 -9.81 -28.55 -12.60
C LYS A 205 -10.92 -27.61 -12.09
N VAL A 206 -11.15 -26.48 -12.74
CA VAL A 206 -12.22 -25.56 -12.37
C VAL A 206 -13.58 -26.14 -12.82
N VAL A 207 -14.38 -26.53 -11.84
CA VAL A 207 -15.71 -27.14 -12.09
C VAL A 207 -16.84 -26.13 -12.08
N ASP A 208 -16.69 -24.99 -11.41
CA ASP A 208 -17.66 -23.91 -11.37
C ASP A 208 -17.02 -22.59 -10.96
N THR A 209 -17.72 -21.48 -11.17
CA THR A 209 -17.30 -20.13 -10.75
C THR A 209 -18.47 -19.36 -10.19
N ASP A 210 -18.20 -18.42 -9.29
CA ASP A 210 -19.21 -17.48 -8.77
C ASP A 210 -18.59 -16.10 -8.52
N THR A 211 -19.45 -15.09 -8.49
CA THR A 211 -19.04 -13.72 -8.14
C THR A 211 -19.97 -13.19 -7.06
N VAL A 212 -19.41 -12.72 -5.98
CA VAL A 212 -20.11 -12.06 -4.89
C VAL A 212 -19.79 -10.55 -4.90
N GLN A 213 -20.39 -9.78 -4.01
CA GLN A 213 -20.13 -8.35 -3.93
C GLN A 213 -19.39 -8.03 -2.64
N GLN A 214 -18.53 -7.03 -2.67
CA GLN A 214 -17.98 -6.44 -1.45
C GLN A 214 -19.15 -5.98 -0.54
N LYS A 215 -18.97 -6.14 0.78
CA LYS A 215 -19.99 -5.87 1.81
C LYS A 215 -21.23 -6.79 1.75
N GLN A 216 -21.16 -7.87 0.98
CA GLN A 216 -22.20 -8.89 1.01
C GLN A 216 -22.17 -9.64 2.34
N ILE A 217 -23.33 -9.90 2.93
CA ILE A 217 -23.47 -10.61 4.23
C ILE A 217 -24.11 -11.98 4.11
N ASP A 218 -24.90 -12.23 3.06
CA ASP A 218 -25.54 -13.52 2.80
C ASP A 218 -24.87 -14.24 1.63
N PHE A 219 -24.20 -15.35 1.94
CA PHE A 219 -23.50 -16.21 0.99
C PHE A 219 -24.25 -17.53 0.74
N SER A 220 -25.48 -17.68 1.24
CA SER A 220 -26.28 -18.91 1.08
C SER A 220 -26.40 -19.38 -0.37
N PRO A 221 -26.58 -18.51 -1.39
CA PRO A 221 -26.57 -18.92 -2.80
C PRO A 221 -25.23 -19.52 -3.24
N THR A 222 -24.12 -18.86 -2.90
CA THR A 222 -22.75 -19.32 -3.18
C THR A 222 -22.45 -20.63 -2.47
N VAL A 223 -22.84 -20.78 -1.20
CA VAL A 223 -22.69 -22.02 -0.41
C VAL A 223 -23.46 -23.18 -1.06
N THR A 224 -24.67 -22.92 -1.56
CA THR A 224 -25.47 -23.90 -2.28
C THR A 224 -24.77 -24.31 -3.58
N LYS A 225 -24.21 -23.37 -4.31
CA LYS A 225 -23.45 -23.61 -5.54
C LYS A 225 -22.17 -24.42 -5.27
N ILE A 226 -21.42 -24.10 -4.21
CA ILE A 226 -20.26 -24.89 -3.77
C ILE A 226 -20.66 -26.35 -3.53
N ARG A 227 -21.77 -26.58 -2.82
CA ARG A 227 -22.27 -27.92 -2.55
C ARG A 227 -22.62 -28.67 -3.83
N SER A 228 -23.35 -28.05 -4.74
CA SER A 228 -23.81 -28.70 -5.98
C SER A 228 -22.69 -28.91 -7.00
N SER A 229 -21.62 -28.10 -6.99
CA SER A 229 -20.45 -28.28 -7.87
C SER A 229 -19.62 -29.51 -7.54
N GLY A 230 -19.74 -30.05 -6.32
CA GLY A 230 -18.89 -31.13 -5.83
C GLY A 230 -17.41 -30.74 -5.71
N ALA A 231 -17.11 -29.45 -5.55
CA ALA A 231 -15.76 -28.95 -5.40
C ALA A 231 -15.10 -29.47 -4.11
N GLU A 232 -13.86 -29.94 -4.24
CA GLU A 232 -13.00 -30.40 -3.13
C GLU A 232 -12.35 -29.20 -2.42
N SER A 233 -12.06 -28.15 -3.18
CA SER A 233 -11.60 -26.85 -2.66
C SER A 233 -12.30 -25.69 -3.37
N VAL A 234 -12.37 -24.56 -2.68
CA VAL A 234 -12.82 -23.27 -3.22
C VAL A 234 -11.64 -22.31 -3.15
N PHE A 235 -11.31 -21.66 -4.25
CA PHE A 235 -10.48 -20.48 -4.23
C PHE A 235 -11.38 -19.25 -4.14
N PHE A 236 -11.11 -18.35 -3.18
CA PHE A 236 -11.79 -17.07 -3.04
C PHE A 236 -10.80 -15.92 -3.22
N GLY A 237 -11.02 -15.09 -4.24
CA GLY A 237 -10.34 -13.83 -4.46
C GLY A 237 -11.15 -12.68 -3.87
N GLY A 238 -10.58 -11.99 -2.87
CA GLY A 238 -11.24 -10.91 -2.16
C GLY A 238 -10.64 -10.66 -0.79
N TYR A 239 -11.38 -9.99 0.08
CA TYR A 239 -10.88 -9.53 1.38
C TYR A 239 -11.43 -10.35 2.55
N TYR A 240 -10.81 -10.12 3.72
CA TYR A 240 -11.01 -10.93 4.92
C TYR A 240 -12.42 -10.90 5.48
N ALA A 241 -13.14 -9.79 5.35
CA ALA A 241 -14.49 -9.67 5.90
C ALA A 241 -15.47 -10.62 5.21
N GLU A 242 -15.53 -10.58 3.87
CA GLU A 242 -16.38 -11.43 3.05
C GLU A 242 -15.94 -12.90 3.11
N ALA A 243 -14.61 -13.14 3.02
CA ALA A 243 -14.07 -14.51 3.13
C ALA A 243 -14.43 -15.18 4.45
N GLY A 244 -14.39 -14.42 5.56
CA GLY A 244 -14.76 -14.90 6.88
C GLY A 244 -16.25 -15.28 6.97
N LEU A 245 -17.13 -14.43 6.46
CA LEU A 245 -18.57 -14.71 6.42
C LEU A 245 -18.92 -15.90 5.52
N LEU A 246 -18.28 -15.98 4.33
CA LEU A 246 -18.41 -17.14 3.44
C LEU A 246 -17.99 -18.42 4.16
N LYS A 247 -16.81 -18.43 4.79
CA LYS A 247 -16.30 -19.61 5.50
C LYS A 247 -17.21 -20.03 6.66
N LYS A 248 -17.72 -19.06 7.41
CA LYS A 248 -18.71 -19.32 8.47
C LYS A 248 -19.93 -20.03 7.91
N GLN A 249 -20.54 -19.51 6.86
CA GLN A 249 -21.75 -20.07 6.26
C GLN A 249 -21.49 -21.42 5.60
N MET A 250 -20.30 -21.65 5.01
CA MET A 250 -19.89 -22.98 4.57
C MET A 250 -19.85 -23.98 5.73
N ALA A 251 -19.29 -23.59 6.87
CA ALA A 251 -19.22 -24.43 8.07
C ALA A 251 -20.62 -24.69 8.67
N ASP A 252 -21.46 -23.67 8.79
CA ASP A 252 -22.84 -23.77 9.27
C ASP A 252 -23.68 -24.72 8.37
N ALA A 253 -23.38 -24.72 7.08
CA ALA A 253 -23.98 -25.65 6.11
C ALA A 253 -23.36 -27.08 6.14
N GLY A 254 -22.37 -27.32 6.99
CA GLY A 254 -21.71 -28.62 7.11
C GLY A 254 -20.76 -29.00 5.95
N LEU A 255 -20.36 -28.02 5.14
CA LEU A 255 -19.39 -28.26 4.05
C LEU A 255 -18.00 -28.53 4.61
N LYS A 256 -17.32 -29.53 4.05
CA LYS A 256 -15.93 -29.88 4.36
C LYS A 256 -14.95 -29.40 3.31
N THR A 257 -15.43 -28.66 2.32
CA THR A 257 -14.63 -28.09 1.24
C THR A 257 -13.55 -27.16 1.79
N ILE A 258 -12.31 -27.32 1.34
CA ILE A 258 -11.16 -26.52 1.78
C ILE A 258 -11.29 -25.13 1.14
N LEU A 259 -11.18 -24.09 1.96
CA LEU A 259 -11.09 -22.73 1.45
C LEU A 259 -9.62 -22.34 1.25
N VAL A 260 -9.29 -21.86 0.05
CA VAL A 260 -7.99 -21.28 -0.30
C VAL A 260 -8.23 -19.83 -0.70
N VAL A 261 -7.42 -18.92 -0.19
CA VAL A 261 -7.64 -17.49 -0.37
C VAL A 261 -6.35 -16.74 -0.68
N GLY A 262 -6.47 -15.52 -1.18
CA GLY A 262 -5.35 -14.62 -1.40
C GLY A 262 -4.94 -13.83 -0.15
N ASP A 263 -3.94 -13.00 -0.32
CA ASP A 263 -3.28 -12.17 0.70
C ASP A 263 -4.20 -11.13 1.34
N GLY A 264 -5.22 -10.64 0.63
CA GLY A 264 -6.25 -9.75 1.19
C GLY A 264 -7.07 -10.37 2.34
N VAL A 265 -6.96 -11.68 2.54
CA VAL A 265 -7.62 -12.41 3.64
C VAL A 265 -6.67 -12.67 4.81
N LYS A 266 -5.37 -12.41 4.65
CA LYS A 266 -4.37 -12.68 5.70
C LYS A 266 -4.45 -11.64 6.83
N ASP A 267 -5.51 -11.72 7.61
CA ASP A 267 -5.77 -10.84 8.76
C ASP A 267 -6.57 -11.59 9.84
N ASP A 268 -6.36 -11.24 11.11
CA ASP A 268 -7.10 -11.83 12.22
C ASP A 268 -8.60 -11.50 12.16
N GLY A 269 -8.99 -10.45 11.43
CA GLY A 269 -10.38 -10.14 11.11
C GLY A 269 -11.09 -11.27 10.39
N TYR A 270 -10.37 -12.04 9.54
CA TYR A 270 -10.89 -13.26 8.92
C TYR A 270 -11.32 -14.29 9.97
N ILE A 271 -10.44 -14.57 10.94
CA ILE A 271 -10.73 -15.55 12.01
C ILE A 271 -11.89 -15.05 12.88
N THR A 272 -11.94 -13.75 13.12
CA THR A 272 -13.03 -13.12 13.88
C THR A 272 -14.37 -13.26 13.16
N ALA A 273 -14.43 -13.00 11.86
CA ALA A 273 -15.65 -13.10 11.04
C ALA A 273 -16.10 -14.55 10.82
N ALA A 274 -15.16 -15.46 10.57
CA ALA A 274 -15.46 -16.88 10.38
C ALA A 274 -15.80 -17.60 11.69
N GLY A 275 -15.21 -17.18 12.79
CA GLY A 275 -15.11 -17.93 14.04
C GLY A 275 -13.97 -18.96 13.98
N LYS A 276 -13.23 -19.11 15.08
CA LYS A 276 -12.01 -19.92 15.17
C LYS A 276 -12.19 -21.35 14.62
N ALA A 277 -13.27 -22.02 15.00
CA ALA A 277 -13.53 -23.41 14.59
C ALA A 277 -13.83 -23.52 13.09
N ALA A 278 -14.54 -22.56 12.50
CA ALA A 278 -14.84 -22.55 11.09
C ALA A 278 -13.62 -22.17 10.24
N ALA A 279 -12.80 -21.23 10.71
CA ALA A 279 -11.60 -20.76 10.02
C ALA A 279 -10.52 -21.84 9.88
N GLU A 280 -10.54 -22.86 10.76
CA GLU A 280 -9.52 -23.90 10.82
C GLU A 280 -9.30 -24.60 9.47
N GLY A 281 -8.03 -24.82 9.10
CA GLY A 281 -7.63 -25.47 7.86
C GLY A 281 -7.77 -24.59 6.60
N THR A 282 -8.13 -23.32 6.72
CA THR A 282 -8.08 -22.39 5.58
C THR A 282 -6.63 -22.15 5.17
N ILE A 283 -6.38 -22.17 3.85
CA ILE A 283 -5.07 -21.90 3.26
C ILE A 283 -5.09 -20.48 2.69
N ILE A 284 -4.02 -19.73 2.96
CA ILE A 284 -3.86 -18.34 2.51
C ILE A 284 -2.56 -18.27 1.72
N THR A 285 -2.58 -17.74 0.52
CA THR A 285 -1.37 -17.43 -0.24
C THR A 285 -1.06 -15.93 -0.13
N CYS A 286 0.21 -15.58 0.00
CA CYS A 286 0.63 -14.18 0.08
C CYS A 286 2.01 -13.99 -0.55
N PRO A 287 2.20 -12.98 -1.41
CA PRO A 287 3.52 -12.57 -1.85
C PRO A 287 4.24 -11.72 -0.77
N CYS A 288 3.83 -11.85 0.47
CA CYS A 288 4.36 -11.18 1.64
C CYS A 288 5.18 -12.12 2.53
N LEU A 289 6.21 -11.56 3.15
CA LEU A 289 7.10 -12.30 4.04
C LEU A 289 6.41 -12.63 5.38
N PRO A 290 6.65 -13.81 5.98
CA PRO A 290 6.34 -14.01 7.40
C PRO A 290 7.05 -12.95 8.26
N PRO A 291 6.32 -12.26 9.16
CA PRO A 291 6.88 -11.10 9.87
C PRO A 291 8.15 -11.40 10.70
N ASP A 292 8.26 -12.61 11.23
CA ASP A 292 9.42 -13.07 11.98
C ASP A 292 10.67 -13.31 11.11
N LYS A 293 10.51 -13.32 9.78
CA LYS A 293 11.60 -13.45 8.80
C LYS A 293 12.07 -12.08 8.27
N ALA A 294 11.41 -10.98 8.68
CA ALA A 294 11.85 -9.65 8.31
C ALA A 294 13.27 -9.36 8.85
N GLY A 295 14.08 -8.73 8.02
CA GLY A 295 15.50 -8.48 8.31
C GLY A 295 15.73 -7.38 9.34
N GLY A 296 16.99 -7.29 9.80
CA GLY A 296 17.43 -6.27 10.76
C GLY A 296 16.71 -6.38 12.10
N THR A 297 16.38 -5.23 12.67
CA THR A 297 15.69 -5.11 13.97
C THR A 297 14.19 -4.88 13.83
N PHE A 298 13.64 -4.92 12.60
CA PHE A 298 12.26 -4.54 12.30
C PHE A 298 11.23 -5.16 13.26
N TYR A 299 11.28 -6.48 13.43
CA TYR A 299 10.32 -7.19 14.28
C TYR A 299 10.37 -6.72 15.74
N ALA A 300 11.59 -6.58 16.29
CA ALA A 300 11.79 -6.14 17.67
C ALA A 300 11.37 -4.67 17.86
N ASP A 301 11.74 -3.81 16.92
CA ASP A 301 11.41 -2.39 16.95
C ASP A 301 9.91 -2.16 16.81
N PHE A 302 9.24 -2.92 15.94
CA PHE A 302 7.79 -2.86 15.79
C PHE A 302 7.07 -3.28 17.08
N LYS A 303 7.47 -4.41 17.68
CA LYS A 303 6.92 -4.85 18.99
C LYS A 303 7.12 -3.81 20.08
N LYS A 304 8.29 -3.19 20.12
CA LYS A 304 8.59 -2.13 21.09
C LYS A 304 7.73 -0.89 20.88
N ALA A 305 7.51 -0.48 19.62
CA ALA A 305 6.78 0.74 19.28
C ALA A 305 5.27 0.58 19.51
N TYR A 306 4.71 -0.59 19.18
CA TYR A 306 3.24 -0.79 19.16
C TYR A 306 2.71 -1.77 20.22
N ASN A 307 3.60 -2.42 20.99
CA ASN A 307 3.24 -3.50 21.93
C ASN A 307 2.42 -4.61 21.25
N ALA A 308 2.66 -4.85 19.98
CA ALA A 308 2.00 -5.84 19.11
C ALA A 308 3.00 -6.44 18.13
N GLU A 309 2.69 -7.62 17.62
CA GLU A 309 3.48 -8.22 16.54
C GLU A 309 3.17 -7.53 15.20
N PRO A 310 4.17 -7.43 14.28
CA PRO A 310 3.87 -6.94 12.94
C PRO A 310 2.87 -7.86 12.25
N ALA A 311 1.86 -7.29 11.61
CA ALA A 311 0.83 -8.01 10.88
C ALA A 311 1.07 -7.88 9.35
N THR A 312 0.11 -8.36 8.56
CA THR A 312 0.19 -8.37 7.10
C THR A 312 0.53 -6.99 6.55
N TYR A 313 1.55 -6.94 5.70
CA TYR A 313 2.09 -5.74 5.03
C TYR A 313 2.78 -4.70 5.93
N SER A 314 2.94 -4.95 7.23
CA SER A 314 3.69 -4.01 8.08
C SER A 314 5.14 -3.85 7.62
N ALA A 315 5.80 -4.93 7.24
CA ALA A 315 7.19 -4.91 6.75
C ALA A 315 7.28 -4.26 5.36
N GLU A 316 6.34 -4.53 4.49
CA GLU A 316 6.24 -3.94 3.16
C GLU A 316 5.94 -2.43 3.25
N GLY A 317 5.10 -2.01 4.20
CA GLY A 317 4.82 -0.60 4.50
C GLY A 317 6.06 0.14 5.00
N PHE A 318 6.86 -0.53 5.84
CA PHE A 318 8.16 -0.02 6.29
C PHE A 318 9.10 0.17 5.10
N ASP A 319 9.23 -0.84 4.23
CA ASP A 319 10.10 -0.80 3.06
C ASP A 319 9.69 0.29 2.06
N ALA A 320 8.39 0.44 1.78
CA ALA A 320 7.88 1.48 0.91
C ALA A 320 8.23 2.89 1.42
N ALA A 321 8.05 3.13 2.72
CA ALA A 321 8.45 4.39 3.34
C ALA A 321 9.96 4.58 3.33
N LYS A 322 10.74 3.52 3.63
CA LYS A 322 12.20 3.55 3.65
C LYS A 322 12.79 3.99 2.31
N VAL A 323 12.25 3.52 1.19
CA VAL A 323 12.70 3.92 -0.16
C VAL A 323 12.60 5.44 -0.36
N ILE A 324 11.47 6.04 0.06
CA ILE A 324 11.25 7.49 -0.03
C ILE A 324 12.17 8.23 0.95
N LEU A 325 12.31 7.73 2.17
CA LEU A 325 13.18 8.32 3.21
C LEU A 325 14.66 8.28 2.79
N ASP A 326 15.10 7.22 2.13
CA ASP A 326 16.47 7.12 1.60
C ASP A 326 16.71 8.14 0.47
N ALA A 327 15.69 8.48 -0.33
CA ALA A 327 15.77 9.58 -1.29
C ALA A 327 15.94 10.92 -0.57
N ILE A 328 15.13 11.19 0.45
CA ILE A 328 15.22 12.42 1.26
C ILE A 328 16.59 12.53 1.91
N GLY A 329 17.08 11.46 2.53
CA GLY A 329 18.42 11.40 3.15
C GLY A 329 19.56 11.62 2.15
N ALA A 330 19.34 11.29 0.86
CA ALA A 330 20.27 11.60 -0.24
C ALA A 330 20.08 13.02 -0.82
N GLY A 331 19.30 13.89 -0.16
CA GLY A 331 19.05 15.27 -0.57
C GLY A 331 18.05 15.41 -1.73
N LYS A 332 17.25 14.37 -2.03
CA LYS A 332 16.22 14.39 -3.05
C LYS A 332 14.91 14.90 -2.43
N VAL A 333 14.64 16.18 -2.60
CA VAL A 333 13.54 16.89 -1.92
C VAL A 333 12.49 17.44 -2.87
N THR A 334 12.60 17.16 -4.17
CA THR A 334 11.56 17.44 -5.17
C THR A 334 10.92 16.15 -5.64
N ARG A 335 9.66 16.19 -6.08
CA ARG A 335 8.95 15.01 -6.62
C ARG A 335 9.73 14.34 -7.75
N ALA A 336 10.25 15.13 -8.67
CA ALA A 336 11.02 14.62 -9.81
C ALA A 336 12.32 13.91 -9.38
N ASP A 337 13.04 14.48 -8.42
CA ASP A 337 14.26 13.86 -7.88
C ASP A 337 13.96 12.56 -7.14
N VAL A 338 12.85 12.52 -6.38
CA VAL A 338 12.42 11.31 -5.66
C VAL A 338 12.05 10.21 -6.66
N VAL A 339 11.26 10.50 -7.71
CA VAL A 339 10.93 9.52 -8.75
C VAL A 339 12.20 8.97 -9.40
N ALA A 340 13.14 9.84 -9.79
CA ALA A 340 14.41 9.41 -10.42
C ALA A 340 15.25 8.54 -9.48
N TYR A 341 15.28 8.87 -8.19
CA TYR A 341 15.99 8.08 -7.19
C TYR A 341 15.36 6.71 -7.00
N VAL A 342 14.03 6.64 -6.85
CA VAL A 342 13.28 5.38 -6.68
C VAL A 342 13.44 4.48 -7.90
N ALA A 343 13.40 5.03 -9.12
CA ALA A 343 13.58 4.25 -10.35
C ALA A 343 14.99 3.60 -10.46
N SER A 344 15.98 4.12 -9.75
CA SER A 344 17.34 3.58 -9.70
C SER A 344 17.68 2.87 -8.38
N TYR A 345 16.68 2.64 -7.54
CA TYR A 345 16.89 2.07 -6.21
C TYR A 345 17.37 0.62 -6.28
N ASP A 346 18.44 0.32 -5.54
CA ASP A 346 19.02 -1.04 -5.42
C ASP A 346 19.68 -1.14 -4.04
N LYS A 347 18.87 -1.40 -3.00
CA LYS A 347 19.36 -1.47 -1.61
C LYS A 347 18.56 -2.50 -0.78
N PRO A 348 19.16 -3.03 0.29
CA PRO A 348 18.46 -3.89 1.22
C PRO A 348 17.26 -3.19 1.88
N GLY A 349 16.10 -3.82 1.82
CA GLY A 349 14.96 -3.56 2.68
C GLY A 349 14.94 -4.50 3.87
N VAL A 350 13.83 -4.49 4.63
CA VAL A 350 13.60 -5.48 5.68
C VAL A 350 12.94 -6.75 5.13
N THR A 351 12.27 -6.66 3.97
CA THR A 351 11.63 -7.82 3.32
C THR A 351 12.56 -8.52 2.34
N LYS A 352 13.35 -7.79 1.58
CA LYS A 352 14.23 -8.27 0.51
C LYS A 352 15.18 -7.16 0.05
N THR A 353 16.04 -7.42 -0.93
CA THR A 353 16.68 -6.36 -1.72
C THR A 353 15.63 -5.68 -2.59
N LEU A 354 15.47 -4.39 -2.42
CA LEU A 354 14.50 -3.59 -3.18
C LEU A 354 15.20 -3.03 -4.42
N LYS A 355 14.79 -3.53 -5.57
CA LYS A 355 15.23 -3.09 -6.89
C LYS A 355 14.04 -3.21 -7.82
N PHE A 356 13.81 -2.16 -8.60
CA PHE A 356 12.65 -2.07 -9.48
C PHE A 356 13.05 -2.20 -10.96
N ASP A 357 12.20 -2.84 -11.74
CA ASP A 357 12.31 -2.85 -13.19
C ASP A 357 11.72 -1.57 -13.81
N ALA A 358 11.71 -1.50 -15.15
CA ALA A 358 11.20 -0.34 -15.88
C ALA A 358 9.69 -0.09 -15.71
N LYS A 359 8.95 -1.06 -15.17
CA LYS A 359 7.52 -1.00 -14.86
C LYS A 359 7.25 -0.73 -13.38
N GLY A 360 8.31 -0.62 -12.56
CA GLY A 360 8.19 -0.44 -11.11
C GLY A 360 7.94 -1.73 -10.33
N GLU A 361 8.12 -2.90 -10.95
CA GLU A 361 7.98 -4.19 -10.29
C GLU A 361 9.28 -4.59 -9.56
N PRO A 362 9.19 -5.31 -8.42
CA PRO A 362 10.37 -5.75 -7.69
C PRO A 362 11.10 -6.88 -8.43
N SER A 363 12.43 -6.89 -8.36
CA SER A 363 13.26 -7.94 -8.98
C SER A 363 13.24 -9.26 -8.22
N GLU A 364 12.96 -9.24 -6.92
CA GLU A 364 12.89 -10.42 -6.07
C GLU A 364 11.45 -10.66 -5.63
N ILE A 365 10.95 -11.88 -5.88
CA ILE A 365 9.58 -12.28 -5.58
C ILE A 365 9.60 -13.62 -4.85
N SER A 366 8.86 -13.72 -3.75
CA SER A 366 8.53 -14.97 -3.09
C SER A 366 7.05 -15.00 -2.77
N VAL A 367 6.45 -16.19 -2.83
CA VAL A 367 5.05 -16.42 -2.43
C VAL A 367 5.03 -17.46 -1.34
N TRP A 368 4.36 -17.14 -0.24
CA TRP A 368 4.22 -18.01 0.92
C TRP A 368 2.80 -18.54 1.02
N ALA A 369 2.67 -19.80 1.42
CA ALA A 369 1.44 -20.35 1.95
C ALA A 369 1.41 -20.16 3.46
N TYR A 370 0.24 -19.83 3.96
CA TYR A 370 -0.11 -19.81 5.37
C TYR A 370 -1.33 -20.69 5.57
N LYS A 371 -1.53 -21.16 6.80
CA LYS A 371 -2.73 -21.89 7.18
C LYS A 371 -3.31 -21.35 8.47
N VAL A 372 -4.60 -21.54 8.65
CA VAL A 372 -5.22 -21.33 9.96
C VAL A 372 -5.09 -22.60 10.76
N GLU A 373 -4.37 -22.52 11.88
CA GLU A 373 -4.13 -23.63 12.81
C GLU A 373 -4.24 -23.13 14.26
N GLY A 374 -5.06 -23.79 15.06
CA GLY A 374 -5.30 -23.40 16.45
C GLY A 374 -5.93 -22.01 16.59
N GLY A 375 -6.69 -21.56 15.58
CA GLY A 375 -7.31 -20.26 15.53
C GLY A 375 -6.33 -19.09 15.34
N LYS A 376 -5.19 -19.36 14.66
CA LYS A 376 -4.17 -18.37 14.26
C LYS A 376 -3.74 -18.59 12.82
N ILE A 377 -3.34 -17.53 12.15
CA ILE A 377 -2.69 -17.62 10.84
C ILE A 377 -1.20 -17.89 11.06
N VAL A 378 -0.72 -19.04 10.64
CA VAL A 378 0.69 -19.45 10.81
C VAL A 378 1.34 -19.69 9.43
N PRO A 379 2.64 -19.42 9.27
CA PRO A 379 3.35 -19.79 8.05
C PRO A 379 3.32 -21.31 7.84
N ASP A 380 3.11 -21.74 6.61
CA ASP A 380 3.18 -23.16 6.21
C ASP A 380 4.47 -23.42 5.42
N GLN A 381 4.56 -22.90 4.20
CA GLN A 381 5.75 -23.06 3.37
C GLN A 381 5.88 -21.96 2.31
N GLU A 382 7.09 -21.75 1.82
CA GLU A 382 7.33 -21.01 0.59
C GLU A 382 6.93 -21.86 -0.61
N ILE A 383 6.14 -21.32 -1.52
CA ILE A 383 5.68 -22.01 -2.74
C ILE A 383 6.70 -21.74 -3.85
N LYS A 384 7.44 -22.75 -4.24
CA LYS A 384 8.49 -22.69 -5.29
C LYS A 384 8.00 -23.20 -6.63
#